data_62bf732b1bbda4517316e0bc9e04216c
#
_entry.id   62bf732b1bbda4517316e0bc9e04216c
#
_cell.length_a   1.000
_cell.length_b   1.000
_cell.length_c   1.000
_cell.angle_alpha   90.00
_cell.angle_beta   90.00
_cell.angle_gamma   90.00
#
_symmetry.space_group_name_H-M   'P 1'
#
loop_
_entity.id
_entity.type
_entity.pdbx_description
1 polymer ?
#
loop_
_entity_poly.entity_id
_entity_poly.type
_entity_poly.pdbx_seq_one_letter_code
_entity_poly.pdbx_strand_id
1 'polypeptide(L)'
;MCVDGVALDNPHGKRCRMKWIILAGSADTRKTWTLTEAVIALVKTCGAQLVSPALLPIPHPPVNSKGLPYYNDGTYEMRYRGRLIVVKTDGDTPGIVDDGFKKAKALNADIYISAAHARSGSGHVATIDNIISSNLAEVFVIGALDHAGTTKPTVVKWRVQQIIDML
;
A
#
# COMPACT_ATOMS: atom_id res chain seq x y z
N MET A 1 0.21 21.27 -10.23
CA MET A 1 1.38 20.93 -9.40
C MET A 1 0.98 21.12 -7.96
N CYS A 2 0.90 20.07 -7.16
CA CYS A 2 0.74 20.20 -5.72
C CYS A 2 2.15 20.36 -5.16
N VAL A 3 2.51 21.56 -4.76
CA VAL A 3 3.82 21.86 -4.15
C VAL A 3 3.62 21.85 -2.64
N ASP A 4 4.44 21.02 -1.96
CA ASP A 4 4.71 21.03 -0.52
C ASP A 4 3.52 21.29 0.43
N GLY A 5 2.63 20.31 0.58
CA GLY A 5 1.84 20.09 1.82
C GLY A 5 0.93 21.23 2.32
N VAL A 6 0.90 22.37 1.67
CA VAL A 6 -0.01 23.48 1.96
C VAL A 6 -1.16 23.40 0.98
N ALA A 7 -2.36 23.12 1.48
CA ALA A 7 -3.58 23.34 0.74
C ALA A 7 -3.67 24.86 0.47
N LEU A 8 -3.06 25.31 -0.61
CA LEU A 8 -3.39 26.62 -1.16
C LEU A 8 -4.85 26.49 -1.60
N ASP A 9 -5.71 27.32 -1.05
CA ASP A 9 -7.09 27.48 -1.49
C ASP A 9 -7.12 27.63 -3.01
N ASN A 10 -7.32 26.51 -3.69
CA ASN A 10 -7.49 26.51 -5.12
C ASN A 10 -8.92 27.02 -5.39
N PRO A 11 -9.12 28.19 -5.99
CA PRO A 11 -10.43 28.79 -6.21
C PRO A 11 -11.37 27.92 -7.06
N HIS A 12 -10.89 26.83 -7.61
CA HIS A 12 -11.66 25.87 -8.39
C HIS A 12 -11.97 24.54 -7.71
N GLY A 13 -11.68 24.41 -6.40
CA GLY A 13 -12.14 23.27 -5.59
C GLY A 13 -11.70 21.87 -6.05
N LYS A 14 -10.73 21.76 -6.96
CA LYS A 14 -10.18 20.46 -7.39
C LYS A 14 -9.31 19.92 -6.27
N ARG A 15 -9.89 19.08 -5.41
CA ARG A 15 -9.10 18.24 -4.50
C ARG A 15 -8.06 17.47 -5.32
N CYS A 16 -6.80 17.49 -4.90
CA CYS A 16 -5.79 16.61 -5.47
C CYS A 16 -6.33 15.18 -5.43
N ARG A 17 -6.19 14.45 -6.54
CA ARG A 17 -6.59 13.05 -6.59
C ARG A 17 -5.75 12.27 -5.59
N MET A 18 -6.38 11.32 -4.91
CA MET A 18 -5.65 10.38 -4.08
C MET A 18 -4.61 9.63 -4.92
N LYS A 19 -3.37 9.55 -4.45
CA LYS A 19 -2.35 8.69 -5.05
C LYS A 19 -2.56 7.26 -4.58
N TRP A 20 -2.70 6.32 -5.50
CA TRP A 20 -2.84 4.90 -5.18
C TRP A 20 -1.64 4.11 -5.68
N ILE A 21 -0.87 3.54 -4.76
CA ILE A 21 0.28 2.69 -5.05
C ILE A 21 -0.15 1.24 -4.83
N ILE A 22 -0.07 0.42 -5.86
CA ILE A 22 -0.47 -0.99 -5.83
C ILE A 22 0.76 -1.87 -5.95
N LEU A 23 1.01 -2.71 -4.93
CA LEU A 23 1.97 -3.81 -5.03
C LEU A 23 1.27 -5.03 -5.64
N ALA A 24 1.45 -5.23 -6.93
CA ALA A 24 0.78 -6.27 -7.70
C ALA A 24 1.65 -7.52 -7.87
N GLY A 25 1.07 -8.70 -7.77
CA GLY A 25 1.80 -9.95 -7.96
C GLY A 25 0.94 -11.19 -7.74
N SER A 26 1.46 -12.38 -8.07
CA SER A 26 0.80 -13.65 -7.81
C SER A 26 0.67 -13.93 -6.30
N ALA A 27 -0.03 -15.01 -5.94
CA ALA A 27 -0.02 -15.52 -4.58
C ALA A 27 1.43 -15.78 -4.11
N ASP A 28 1.69 -15.69 -2.81
CA ASP A 28 2.98 -15.99 -2.17
C ASP A 28 4.18 -15.13 -2.62
N THR A 29 3.95 -14.00 -3.30
CA THR A 29 5.02 -13.05 -3.66
C THR A 29 5.41 -12.10 -2.54
N ARG A 30 5.05 -12.42 -1.30
CA ARG A 30 5.43 -11.66 -0.09
C ARG A 30 4.92 -10.21 -0.08
N LYS A 31 3.74 -9.95 -0.66
CA LYS A 31 3.15 -8.61 -0.68
C LYS A 31 2.87 -8.09 0.73
N THR A 32 2.20 -8.89 1.57
CA THR A 32 1.95 -8.56 2.98
C THR A 32 3.25 -8.25 3.72
N TRP A 33 4.28 -9.08 3.57
CA TRP A 33 5.59 -8.82 4.18
C TRP A 33 6.16 -7.48 3.70
N THR A 34 6.22 -7.23 2.40
CA THR A 34 6.76 -5.99 1.83
C THR A 34 6.01 -4.75 2.34
N LEU A 35 4.68 -4.77 2.33
CA LEU A 35 3.88 -3.64 2.78
C LEU A 35 3.99 -3.41 4.29
N THR A 36 4.08 -4.49 5.08
CA THR A 36 4.29 -4.39 6.53
C THR A 36 5.66 -3.81 6.86
N GLU A 37 6.72 -4.24 6.17
CA GLU A 37 8.06 -3.65 6.33
C GLU A 37 8.09 -2.18 5.88
N ALA A 38 7.32 -1.80 4.86
CA ALA A 38 7.18 -0.40 4.47
C ALA A 38 6.54 0.44 5.58
N VAL A 39 5.49 -0.07 6.25
CA VAL A 39 4.88 0.59 7.42
C VAL A 39 5.91 0.77 8.53
N ILE A 40 6.65 -0.29 8.87
CA ILE A 40 7.68 -0.25 9.92
C ILE A 40 8.77 0.76 9.57
N ALA A 41 9.27 0.76 8.33
CA ALA A 41 10.30 1.67 7.87
C ALA A 41 9.82 3.13 7.89
N LEU A 42 8.60 3.40 7.44
CA LEU A 42 8.02 4.74 7.47
C LEU A 42 7.96 5.29 8.89
N VAL A 43 7.53 4.49 9.85
CA VAL A 43 7.45 4.96 11.24
C VAL A 43 8.82 5.04 11.90
N LYS A 44 9.64 3.99 11.83
CA LYS A 44 10.90 3.91 12.56
C LYS A 44 12.03 4.71 11.94
N THR A 45 12.05 4.81 10.61
CA THR A 45 13.20 5.40 9.88
C THR A 45 12.85 6.74 9.26
N CYS A 46 11.64 6.89 8.72
CA CYS A 46 11.24 8.12 8.02
C CYS A 46 10.49 9.10 8.92
N GLY A 47 10.15 8.73 10.17
CA GLY A 47 9.50 9.62 11.13
C GLY A 47 7.99 9.79 10.88
N ALA A 48 7.34 8.86 10.18
CA ALA A 48 5.89 8.87 10.07
C ALA A 48 5.23 8.60 11.43
N GLN A 49 4.14 9.30 11.71
CA GLN A 49 3.35 9.10 12.92
C GLN A 49 2.26 8.05 12.64
N LEU A 50 2.30 6.93 13.36
CA LEU A 50 1.23 5.93 13.30
C LEU A 50 -0.03 6.48 13.98
N VAL A 51 -1.16 6.44 13.27
CA VAL A 51 -2.47 6.91 13.75
C VAL A 51 -3.32 5.73 14.18
N SER A 52 -3.36 4.67 13.37
CA SER A 52 -4.14 3.46 13.63
C SER A 52 -3.49 2.26 12.90
N PRO A 53 -3.39 1.09 13.54
CA PRO A 53 -3.60 0.84 14.98
C PRO A 53 -2.54 1.54 15.85
N ALA A 54 -2.74 1.56 17.16
CA ALA A 54 -1.82 2.24 18.09
C ALA A 54 -0.42 1.60 18.16
N LEU A 55 -0.27 0.36 17.73
CA LEU A 55 0.98 -0.39 17.76
C LEU A 55 1.40 -0.83 16.36
N LEU A 56 2.72 -0.80 16.13
CA LEU A 56 3.31 -1.36 14.93
C LEU A 56 3.11 -2.88 14.86
N PRO A 57 3.01 -3.44 13.64
CA PRO A 57 2.93 -4.87 13.46
C PRO A 57 4.19 -5.56 14.01
N ILE A 58 3.96 -6.65 14.73
CA ILE A 58 5.03 -7.48 15.28
C ILE A 58 5.11 -8.76 14.42
N PRO A 59 6.31 -9.17 13.97
CA PRO A 59 6.44 -10.43 13.27
C PRO A 59 6.06 -11.57 14.20
N HIS A 60 5.21 -12.46 13.73
CA HIS A 60 4.99 -13.74 14.41
C HIS A 60 6.29 -14.56 14.39
N PRO A 61 6.51 -15.43 15.38
CA PRO A 61 7.59 -16.40 15.32
C PRO A 61 7.55 -17.11 13.95
N PRO A 62 8.71 -17.39 13.33
CA PRO A 62 8.75 -17.97 12.00
C PRO A 62 7.99 -19.28 11.97
N VAL A 63 6.83 -19.27 11.33
CA VAL A 63 5.91 -20.40 11.27
C VAL A 63 6.26 -21.31 10.07
N ASN A 64 7.14 -20.85 9.18
CA ASN A 64 7.54 -21.63 8.04
C ASN A 64 8.96 -22.19 8.21
N SER A 65 9.19 -23.33 7.59
CA SER A 65 10.49 -24.04 7.55
C SER A 65 11.65 -23.21 6.99
N LYS A 66 11.39 -22.00 6.50
CA LYS A 66 12.39 -21.10 5.90
C LYS A 66 12.81 -19.95 6.82
N GLY A 67 12.31 -19.87 8.05
CA GLY A 67 12.68 -18.85 9.02
C GLY A 67 12.31 -17.41 8.62
N LEU A 68 11.40 -17.24 7.68
CA LEU A 68 10.99 -15.91 7.19
C LEU A 68 9.92 -15.28 8.10
N PRO A 69 9.94 -13.96 8.30
CA PRO A 69 8.93 -13.29 9.10
C PRO A 69 7.54 -13.51 8.50
N TYR A 70 6.58 -13.70 9.39
CA TYR A 70 5.17 -13.76 9.05
C TYR A 70 4.45 -12.61 9.75
N TYR A 71 3.63 -11.89 9.02
CA TYR A 71 2.80 -10.81 9.54
C TYR A 71 1.33 -11.09 9.26
N ASN A 72 0.47 -10.71 10.18
CA ASN A 72 -0.96 -10.68 9.91
C ASN A 72 -1.29 -9.56 8.93
N ASP A 73 -2.32 -9.80 8.14
CA ASP A 73 -2.91 -8.75 7.32
C ASP A 73 -3.50 -7.63 8.17
N GLY A 74 -3.39 -6.41 7.69
CA GLY A 74 -3.83 -5.25 8.45
C GLY A 74 -4.04 -4.00 7.59
N THR A 75 -4.65 -3.02 8.23
CA THR A 75 -4.79 -1.67 7.69
C THR A 75 -4.10 -0.70 8.64
N TYR A 76 -3.21 0.13 8.11
CA TYR A 76 -2.41 1.08 8.87
C TYR A 76 -2.66 2.49 8.35
N GLU A 77 -2.93 3.40 9.27
CA GLU A 77 -3.13 4.82 8.99
C GLU A 77 -1.96 5.59 9.59
N MET A 78 -1.30 6.42 8.78
CA MET A 78 -0.10 7.17 9.20
C MET A 78 -0.14 8.59 8.67
N ARG A 79 0.49 9.51 9.42
CA ARG A 79 0.80 10.85 8.91
C ARG A 79 2.28 10.98 8.61
N TYR A 80 2.58 11.40 7.40
CA TYR A 80 3.94 11.62 6.94
C TYR A 80 4.01 12.87 6.07
N ARG A 81 4.86 13.82 6.44
CA ARG A 81 5.00 15.11 5.74
C ARG A 81 3.66 15.81 5.49
N GLY A 82 2.81 15.85 6.51
CA GLY A 82 1.48 16.47 6.45
C GLY A 82 0.41 15.68 5.69
N ARG A 83 0.74 14.56 5.06
CA ARG A 83 -0.18 13.71 4.29
C ARG A 83 -0.71 12.56 5.13
N LEU A 84 -1.97 12.18 4.90
CA LEU A 84 -2.55 10.96 5.44
C LEU A 84 -2.28 9.80 4.46
N ILE A 85 -1.56 8.80 4.95
CA ILE A 85 -1.24 7.57 4.22
C ILE A 85 -2.05 6.43 4.83
N VAL A 86 -2.74 5.67 3.99
CA VAL A 86 -3.42 4.43 4.39
C VAL A 86 -2.75 3.28 3.67
N VAL A 87 -2.30 2.27 4.42
CA VAL A 87 -1.68 1.04 3.88
C VAL A 87 -2.57 -0.13 4.23
N LYS A 88 -2.97 -0.91 3.23
CA LYS A 88 -3.68 -2.19 3.39
C LYS A 88 -2.82 -3.32 2.87
N THR A 89 -2.44 -4.23 3.76
CA THR A 89 -1.43 -5.25 3.44
C THR A 89 -1.99 -6.48 2.75
N ASP A 90 -3.29 -6.73 2.85
CA ASP A 90 -4.01 -7.77 2.14
C ASP A 90 -4.63 -7.27 0.83
N GLY A 91 -4.84 -8.17 -0.10
CA GLY A 91 -5.43 -7.88 -1.42
C GLY A 91 -5.78 -9.16 -2.15
N ASP A 92 -6.18 -10.18 -1.40
CA ASP A 92 -6.37 -11.54 -1.93
C ASP A 92 -7.65 -11.69 -2.77
N THR A 93 -8.61 -10.80 -2.58
CA THR A 93 -9.84 -10.78 -3.37
C THR A 93 -10.13 -9.40 -3.94
N PRO A 94 -10.87 -9.31 -5.07
CA PRO A 94 -11.31 -8.02 -5.62
C PRO A 94 -12.11 -7.18 -4.64
N GLY A 95 -12.95 -7.82 -3.81
CA GLY A 95 -13.75 -7.15 -2.78
C GLY A 95 -12.87 -6.49 -1.73
N ILE A 96 -11.81 -7.16 -1.27
CA ILE A 96 -10.85 -6.59 -0.31
C ILE A 96 -10.17 -5.34 -0.89
N VAL A 97 -9.81 -5.36 -2.18
CA VAL A 97 -9.18 -4.20 -2.85
C VAL A 97 -10.17 -3.03 -2.95
N ASP A 98 -11.40 -3.28 -3.35
CA ASP A 98 -12.45 -2.27 -3.46
C ASP A 98 -12.82 -1.66 -2.09
N ASP A 99 -13.03 -2.49 -1.08
CA ASP A 99 -13.33 -2.04 0.28
C ASP A 99 -12.20 -1.21 0.89
N GLY A 100 -10.95 -1.63 0.67
CA GLY A 100 -9.77 -0.89 1.09
C GLY A 100 -9.69 0.48 0.43
N PHE A 101 -9.95 0.56 -0.86
CA PHE A 101 -9.99 1.81 -1.60
C PHE A 101 -11.11 2.74 -1.09
N LYS A 102 -12.33 2.22 -0.91
CA LYS A 102 -13.47 2.97 -0.36
C LYS A 102 -13.15 3.51 1.04
N LYS A 103 -12.52 2.70 1.90
CA LYS A 103 -12.11 3.12 3.24
C LYS A 103 -11.09 4.25 3.17
N ALA A 104 -10.03 4.12 2.35
CA ALA A 104 -9.03 5.18 2.19
C ALA A 104 -9.66 6.48 1.69
N LYS A 105 -10.61 6.39 0.75
CA LYS A 105 -11.35 7.54 0.24
C LYS A 105 -12.24 8.19 1.32
N ALA A 106 -12.93 7.39 2.13
CA ALA A 106 -13.77 7.88 3.24
C ALA A 106 -12.94 8.62 4.30
N LEU A 107 -11.70 8.19 4.52
CA LEU A 107 -10.74 8.85 5.41
C LEU A 107 -10.11 10.11 4.79
N ASN A 108 -10.42 10.43 3.54
CA ASN A 108 -9.74 11.47 2.75
C ASN A 108 -8.21 11.28 2.73
N ALA A 109 -7.75 10.05 2.55
CA ALA A 109 -6.34 9.75 2.42
C ALA A 109 -5.74 10.48 1.20
N ASP A 110 -4.55 11.03 1.38
CA ASP A 110 -3.77 11.61 0.29
C ASP A 110 -3.09 10.51 -0.52
N ILE A 111 -2.68 9.44 0.17
CA ILE A 111 -1.99 8.29 -0.41
C ILE A 111 -2.62 7.01 0.12
N TYR A 112 -2.96 6.11 -0.80
CA TYR A 112 -3.37 4.75 -0.49
C TYR A 112 -2.35 3.77 -1.04
N ILE A 113 -1.94 2.78 -0.24
CA ILE A 113 -1.00 1.74 -0.64
C ILE A 113 -1.67 0.39 -0.36
N SER A 114 -1.72 -0.48 -1.36
CA SER A 114 -2.35 -1.79 -1.19
C SER A 114 -1.66 -2.90 -1.94
N ALA A 115 -1.94 -4.14 -1.54
CA ALA A 115 -1.64 -5.33 -2.32
C ALA A 115 -2.76 -5.61 -3.32
N ALA A 116 -2.42 -6.27 -4.41
CA ALA A 116 -3.41 -6.87 -5.33
C ALA A 116 -2.82 -8.09 -6.04
N HIS A 117 -3.69 -9.04 -6.43
CA HIS A 117 -3.29 -10.10 -7.33
C HIS A 117 -3.28 -9.60 -8.78
N ALA A 118 -2.17 -9.81 -9.49
CA ALA A 118 -2.00 -9.40 -10.89
C ALA A 118 -2.19 -10.58 -11.85
N ARG A 119 -3.19 -11.43 -11.63
CA ARG A 119 -3.52 -12.49 -12.58
C ARG A 119 -4.41 -11.95 -13.69
N SER A 120 -4.01 -12.17 -14.93
CA SER A 120 -4.88 -11.99 -16.09
C SER A 120 -6.22 -12.74 -15.89
N GLY A 121 -7.35 -12.05 -16.12
CA GLY A 121 -8.68 -12.60 -15.89
C GLY A 121 -9.13 -12.63 -14.42
N SER A 122 -8.31 -12.16 -13.47
CA SER A 122 -8.77 -11.99 -12.10
C SER A 122 -9.66 -10.74 -12.00
N GLY A 123 -10.71 -10.82 -11.19
CA GLY A 123 -11.57 -9.67 -10.92
C GLY A 123 -10.83 -8.44 -10.33
N HIS A 124 -9.58 -8.61 -9.88
CA HIS A 124 -8.74 -7.52 -9.39
C HIS A 124 -8.43 -6.49 -10.47
N VAL A 125 -8.08 -6.95 -11.68
CA VAL A 125 -7.79 -6.06 -12.81
C VAL A 125 -9.03 -5.24 -13.15
N ALA A 126 -10.20 -5.89 -13.26
CA ALA A 126 -11.45 -5.20 -13.54
C ALA A 126 -11.82 -4.18 -12.44
N THR A 127 -11.59 -4.51 -11.17
CA THR A 127 -11.83 -3.60 -10.05
C THR A 127 -10.91 -2.37 -10.14
N ILE A 128 -9.62 -2.58 -10.40
CA ILE A 128 -8.64 -1.50 -10.55
C ILE A 128 -8.99 -0.63 -11.75
N ASP A 129 -9.32 -1.22 -12.90
CA ASP A 129 -9.69 -0.51 -14.12
C ASP A 129 -10.95 0.34 -13.93
N ASN A 130 -11.95 -0.15 -13.18
CA ASN A 130 -13.14 0.62 -12.85
C ASN A 130 -12.82 1.84 -12.00
N ILE A 131 -11.92 1.72 -11.03
CA ILE A 131 -11.48 2.83 -10.19
C ILE A 131 -10.69 3.85 -11.02
N ILE A 132 -9.79 3.40 -11.90
CA ILE A 132 -9.03 4.25 -12.82
C ILE A 132 -9.99 5.01 -13.76
N SER A 133 -10.92 4.29 -14.38
CA SER A 133 -11.89 4.86 -15.32
C SER A 133 -12.80 5.89 -14.67
N SER A 134 -13.08 5.73 -13.38
CA SER A 134 -13.86 6.69 -12.59
C SER A 134 -13.04 7.94 -12.20
N ASN A 135 -11.76 8.00 -12.55
CA ASN A 135 -10.87 9.14 -12.32
C ASN A 135 -10.75 9.57 -10.84
N LEU A 136 -10.87 8.60 -9.93
CA LEU A 136 -10.89 8.82 -8.48
C LEU A 136 -9.50 8.85 -7.85
N ALA A 137 -8.50 8.26 -8.52
CA ALA A 137 -7.13 8.19 -8.03
C ALA A 137 -6.11 8.27 -9.19
N GLU A 138 -4.90 8.68 -8.85
CA GLU A 138 -3.72 8.51 -9.70
C GLU A 138 -3.04 7.20 -9.31
N VAL A 139 -2.98 6.24 -10.22
CA VAL A 139 -2.59 4.86 -9.91
C VAL A 139 -1.17 4.56 -10.37
N PHE A 140 -0.38 4.00 -9.46
CA PHE A 140 0.99 3.53 -9.69
C PHE A 140 1.07 2.04 -9.33
N VAL A 141 1.56 1.22 -10.24
CA VAL A 141 1.68 -0.22 -10.01
C VAL A 141 3.16 -0.60 -9.88
N ILE A 142 3.49 -1.22 -8.75
CA ILE A 142 4.78 -1.88 -8.54
C ILE A 142 4.58 -3.37 -8.78
N GLY A 143 5.21 -3.90 -9.82
CA GLY A 143 5.13 -5.32 -10.15
C GLY A 143 5.90 -6.19 -9.16
N ALA A 144 5.28 -7.26 -8.70
CA ALA A 144 5.95 -8.33 -7.98
C ALA A 144 6.32 -9.44 -8.98
N LEU A 145 7.54 -9.41 -9.49
CA LEU A 145 8.01 -10.29 -10.55
C LEU A 145 8.50 -11.67 -10.06
N ASP A 146 8.38 -11.95 -8.77
CA ASP A 146 8.92 -13.19 -8.22
C ASP A 146 7.97 -14.37 -8.36
N HIS A 147 8.55 -15.52 -8.62
CA HIS A 147 7.84 -16.79 -8.49
C HIS A 147 7.53 -17.08 -7.00
N ALA A 148 6.42 -17.74 -6.77
CA ALA A 148 5.98 -18.14 -5.44
C ALA A 148 7.13 -18.80 -4.64
N GLY A 149 7.37 -18.30 -3.45
CA GLY A 149 8.35 -18.86 -2.51
C GLY A 149 9.83 -18.52 -2.77
N THR A 150 10.17 -17.72 -3.79
CA THR A 150 11.56 -17.37 -4.13
C THR A 150 11.96 -15.95 -3.73
N THR A 151 11.02 -15.13 -3.25
CA THR A 151 11.30 -13.74 -2.86
C THR A 151 12.36 -13.67 -1.77
N LYS A 152 13.50 -13.06 -2.10
CA LYS A 152 14.61 -12.85 -1.18
C LYS A 152 14.38 -11.61 -0.30
N PRO A 153 14.93 -11.56 0.93
CA PRO A 153 14.86 -10.36 1.77
C PRO A 153 15.38 -9.08 1.10
N THR A 154 16.38 -9.21 0.22
CA THR A 154 16.93 -8.09 -0.56
C THR A 154 15.89 -7.48 -1.51
N VAL A 155 15.04 -8.30 -2.11
CA VAL A 155 13.96 -7.84 -3.00
C VAL A 155 12.88 -7.12 -2.19
N VAL A 156 12.54 -7.62 -1.00
CA VAL A 156 11.62 -6.94 -0.09
C VAL A 156 12.15 -5.56 0.28
N LYS A 157 13.41 -5.44 0.68
CA LYS A 157 14.05 -4.15 1.01
C LYS A 157 14.02 -3.18 -0.16
N TRP A 158 14.31 -3.65 -1.36
CA TRP A 158 14.29 -2.84 -2.56
C TRP A 158 12.87 -2.31 -2.87
N ARG A 159 11.85 -3.16 -2.75
CA ARG A 159 10.44 -2.74 -2.93
C ARG A 159 9.98 -1.76 -1.86
N VAL A 160 10.38 -1.96 -0.61
CA VAL A 160 10.13 -1.01 0.47
C VAL A 160 10.71 0.35 0.11
N GLN A 161 11.95 0.39 -0.38
CA GLN A 161 12.58 1.64 -0.79
C GLN A 161 11.83 2.29 -1.96
N GLN A 162 11.42 1.53 -2.98
CA GLN A 162 10.60 2.06 -4.07
C GLN A 162 9.30 2.70 -3.57
N ILE A 163 8.61 2.06 -2.62
CA ILE A 163 7.39 2.61 -2.03
C ILE A 163 7.70 3.94 -1.35
N ILE A 164 8.77 4.01 -0.55
CA ILE A 164 9.18 5.21 0.19
C ILE A 164 9.52 6.34 -0.78
N ASP A 165 10.27 6.05 -1.85
CA ASP A 165 10.68 7.03 -2.86
C ASP A 165 9.49 7.61 -3.65
N MET A 166 8.36 6.92 -3.64
CA MET A 166 7.13 7.38 -4.29
C MET A 166 6.27 8.29 -3.40
N LEU A 167 6.59 8.46 -2.11
CA LEU A 167 5.82 9.27 -1.15
C LEU A 167 6.25 10.73 -1.14
#